data_364ec40d0ebd28146141ce2d4e2af333
#
_entry.id   364ec40d0ebd28146141ce2d4e2af333
#
_cell.length_a   1.000
_cell.length_b   1.000
_cell.length_c   1.000
_cell.angle_alpha   90.00
_cell.angle_beta   90.00
_cell.angle_gamma   90.00
#
_symmetry.space_group_name_H-M   'P 1'
#
loop_
_entity.id
_entity.type
_entity.pdbx_description
1 polymer ?
#
loop_
_entity_poly.entity_id
_entity_poly.type
_entity_poly.pdbx_seq_one_letter_code
_entity_poly.pdbx_strand_id
1 'polypeptide(L)'
;MAIKIRLDCKKAFEKLKDTGYRFHVPMRAVKIYIANDTHVNVNGRSISMRKLAALLIRGDPGHNMPPRPFVTDAGRELNAQLRALIAECSYVRKRNTKNPNYVADIYIDFDADTLCTKATALIKNWIVGGYYCAVAPNADKTIQNKGFNLPLVETGQLVNSISAKVVFGRGAY
;
A
#
# COMPACT_ATOMS: atom_id res chain seq x y z
N MET A 1 -8.03 -4.87 -8.13
CA MET A 1 -6.96 -5.63 -7.45
C MET A 1 -6.49 -4.84 -6.23
N ALA A 2 -6.19 -5.51 -5.13
CA ALA A 2 -5.74 -4.82 -3.92
C ALA A 2 -4.78 -5.73 -3.15
N ILE A 3 -3.72 -5.16 -2.60
CA ILE A 3 -2.82 -5.83 -1.66
C ILE A 3 -3.19 -5.37 -0.25
N LYS A 4 -3.24 -6.33 0.65
CA LYS A 4 -3.45 -6.11 2.09
C LYS A 4 -2.18 -6.47 2.84
N ILE A 5 -1.52 -5.47 3.39
CA ILE A 5 -0.36 -5.65 4.25
C ILE A 5 -0.88 -5.77 5.68
N ARG A 6 -0.65 -6.93 6.31
CA ARG A 6 -1.08 -7.20 7.67
C ARG A 6 -0.02 -6.77 8.67
N LEU A 7 -0.46 -6.14 9.76
CA LEU A 7 0.36 -5.93 10.94
C LEU A 7 0.29 -7.16 11.83
N ASP A 8 1.42 -7.79 12.03
CA ASP A 8 1.56 -8.82 13.04
C ASP A 8 2.14 -8.19 14.32
N CYS A 9 1.27 -7.64 15.13
CA CYS A 9 1.63 -7.10 16.45
C CYS A 9 1.66 -8.18 17.54
N LYS A 10 1.22 -9.41 17.26
CA LYS A 10 1.03 -10.45 18.25
C LYS A 10 2.32 -10.76 19.01
N LYS A 11 3.42 -11.00 18.31
CA LYS A 11 4.72 -11.29 18.93
C LYS A 11 5.27 -10.13 19.77
N ALA A 12 5.00 -8.89 19.38
CA ALA A 12 5.43 -7.72 20.14
C ALA A 12 4.65 -7.60 21.46
N PHE A 13 3.35 -7.91 21.46
CA PHE A 13 2.50 -7.82 22.63
C PHE A 13 2.61 -9.04 23.56
N GLU A 14 3.00 -10.22 23.06
CA GLU A 14 3.27 -11.39 23.90
C GLU A 14 4.35 -11.09 24.94
N LYS A 15 5.38 -10.32 24.59
CA LYS A 15 6.44 -9.89 25.52
C LYS A 15 5.96 -8.89 26.57
N LEU A 16 4.79 -8.29 26.39
CA LEU A 16 4.23 -7.29 27.30
C LEU A 16 3.10 -7.84 28.17
N LYS A 17 2.72 -9.10 28.00
CA LYS A 17 1.64 -9.74 28.80
C LYS A 17 1.92 -9.74 30.30
N ASP A 18 3.18 -9.86 30.68
CA ASP A 18 3.59 -9.92 32.08
C ASP A 18 3.60 -8.56 32.78
N THR A 19 3.31 -7.48 32.04
CA THR A 19 3.30 -6.11 32.61
C THR A 19 2.00 -5.73 33.32
N GLY A 20 0.98 -6.59 33.28
CA GLY A 20 -0.35 -6.31 33.84
C GLY A 20 -1.17 -5.30 33.03
N TYR A 21 -0.73 -4.91 31.85
CA TYR A 21 -1.47 -4.02 30.93
C TYR A 21 -2.16 -4.80 29.83
N ARG A 22 -3.34 -4.35 29.43
CA ARG A 22 -4.07 -4.88 28.27
C ARG A 22 -3.93 -3.91 27.08
N PHE A 23 -3.41 -4.42 25.97
CA PHE A 23 -3.17 -3.61 24.77
C PHE A 23 -4.29 -3.78 23.75
N HIS A 24 -4.73 -2.68 23.17
CA HIS A 24 -5.74 -2.62 22.14
C HIS A 24 -5.17 -1.95 20.89
N VAL A 25 -5.10 -2.69 19.79
CA VAL A 25 -4.61 -2.20 18.50
C VAL A 25 -5.70 -2.38 17.44
N PRO A 26 -6.45 -1.33 17.10
CA PRO A 26 -7.56 -1.44 16.18
C PRO A 26 -7.12 -1.62 14.73
N MET A 27 -5.95 -1.12 14.33
CA MET A 27 -5.44 -1.24 12.97
C MET A 27 -4.98 -2.68 12.70
N ARG A 28 -5.42 -3.26 11.57
CA ARG A 28 -5.05 -4.61 11.16
C ARG A 28 -4.21 -4.67 9.90
N ALA A 29 -4.38 -3.72 9.01
CA ALA A 29 -3.68 -3.72 7.73
C ALA A 29 -3.74 -2.36 7.04
N VAL A 30 -2.81 -2.14 6.13
CA VAL A 30 -2.91 -1.12 5.09
C VAL A 30 -3.25 -1.82 3.78
N LYS A 31 -4.27 -1.33 3.09
CA LYS A 31 -4.74 -1.86 1.80
C LYS A 31 -4.42 -0.86 0.71
N ILE A 32 -3.66 -1.31 -0.30
CA ILE A 32 -3.39 -0.55 -1.54
C ILE A 32 -4.44 -0.94 -2.57
N TYR A 33 -5.00 0.03 -3.28
CA TYR A 33 -6.05 -0.22 -4.27
C TYR A 33 -6.08 0.88 -5.34
N ILE A 34 -6.76 0.60 -6.44
CA ILE A 34 -7.11 1.60 -7.45
C ILE A 34 -8.37 2.31 -6.97
N ALA A 35 -8.24 3.59 -6.60
CA ALA A 35 -9.33 4.38 -6.03
C ALA A 35 -10.35 4.79 -7.10
N ASN A 36 -9.84 5.30 -8.24
CA ASN A 36 -10.67 5.76 -9.35
C ASN A 36 -10.57 4.76 -10.49
N ASP A 37 -11.68 4.09 -10.81
CA ASP A 37 -11.77 3.17 -11.92
C ASP A 37 -12.21 3.89 -13.20
N THR A 38 -11.49 4.96 -13.55
CA THR A 38 -11.69 5.70 -14.78
C THR A 38 -11.34 4.83 -15.98
N HIS A 39 -11.92 5.16 -17.15
CA HIS A 39 -11.60 4.49 -18.39
C HIS A 39 -10.49 5.26 -19.12
N VAL A 40 -9.59 4.49 -19.73
CA VAL A 40 -8.50 4.99 -20.57
C VAL A 40 -8.58 4.38 -21.94
N ASN A 41 -8.17 5.11 -22.96
CA ASN A 41 -8.11 4.59 -24.31
C ASN A 41 -6.73 3.91 -24.52
N VAL A 42 -6.75 2.62 -24.82
CA VAL A 42 -5.56 1.86 -25.16
C VAL A 42 -5.77 1.25 -26.54
N ASN A 43 -5.01 1.70 -27.53
CA ASN A 43 -5.11 1.25 -28.91
C ASN A 43 -6.55 1.32 -29.48
N GLY A 44 -7.24 2.43 -29.25
CA GLY A 44 -8.62 2.65 -29.70
C GLY A 44 -9.70 1.93 -28.88
N ARG A 45 -9.33 1.19 -27.82
CA ARG A 45 -10.27 0.50 -26.93
C ARG A 45 -10.35 1.17 -25.59
N SER A 46 -11.56 1.44 -25.12
CA SER A 46 -11.81 1.96 -23.77
C SER A 46 -11.73 0.81 -22.77
N ILE A 47 -10.80 0.88 -21.83
CA ILE A 47 -10.64 -0.10 -20.73
C ILE A 47 -10.61 0.61 -19.39
N SER A 48 -11.12 -0.06 -18.34
CA SER A 48 -11.05 0.52 -17.00
C SER A 48 -9.63 0.49 -16.44
N MET A 49 -9.30 1.42 -15.55
CA MET A 49 -7.99 1.54 -14.90
C MET A 49 -7.59 0.26 -14.17
N ARG A 50 -8.55 -0.45 -13.57
CA ARG A 50 -8.31 -1.75 -12.92
C ARG A 50 -7.92 -2.83 -13.92
N LYS A 51 -8.56 -2.84 -15.10
CA LYS A 51 -8.23 -3.78 -16.17
C LYS A 51 -6.86 -3.47 -16.76
N LEU A 52 -6.53 -2.19 -16.95
CA LEU A 52 -5.19 -1.76 -17.36
C LEU A 52 -4.13 -2.20 -16.35
N ALA A 53 -4.35 -1.94 -15.07
CA ALA A 53 -3.43 -2.36 -14.00
C ALA A 53 -3.22 -3.88 -13.99
N ALA A 54 -4.29 -4.67 -14.16
CA ALA A 54 -4.20 -6.12 -14.21
C ALA A 54 -3.39 -6.61 -15.44
N LEU A 55 -3.56 -5.95 -16.58
CA LEU A 55 -2.81 -6.24 -17.79
C LEU A 55 -1.31 -5.93 -17.60
N LEU A 56 -0.97 -4.77 -17.07
CA LEU A 56 0.41 -4.36 -16.80
C LEU A 56 1.11 -5.30 -15.80
N ILE A 57 0.39 -5.76 -14.77
CA ILE A 57 0.92 -6.69 -13.78
C ILE A 57 1.24 -8.06 -14.41
N ARG A 58 0.35 -8.55 -15.26
CA ARG A 58 0.49 -9.86 -15.90
C ARG A 58 1.48 -9.83 -17.06
N GLY A 59 1.58 -8.69 -17.73
CA GLY A 59 2.22 -8.58 -19.04
C GLY A 59 1.33 -9.13 -20.16
N ASP A 60 1.82 -8.99 -21.36
CA ASP A 60 1.20 -9.54 -22.57
C ASP A 60 2.31 -10.02 -23.54
N PRO A 61 2.66 -11.31 -23.48
CA PRO A 61 3.70 -11.87 -24.36
C PRO A 61 3.40 -11.72 -25.84
N GLY A 62 2.12 -11.75 -26.22
CA GLY A 62 1.70 -11.58 -27.60
C GLY A 62 2.01 -10.18 -28.17
N HIS A 63 2.20 -9.19 -27.29
CA HIS A 63 2.54 -7.81 -27.66
C HIS A 63 3.91 -7.37 -27.10
N ASN A 64 4.78 -8.31 -26.74
CA ASN A 64 6.10 -8.06 -26.13
C ASN A 64 6.05 -7.12 -24.91
N MET A 65 4.98 -7.19 -24.15
CA MET A 65 4.83 -6.40 -22.93
C MET A 65 5.27 -7.23 -21.71
N PRO A 66 6.40 -6.91 -21.06
CA PRO A 66 6.86 -7.66 -19.90
C PRO A 66 5.93 -7.44 -18.70
N PRO A 67 5.81 -8.42 -17.80
CA PRO A 67 5.05 -8.27 -16.57
C PRO A 67 5.72 -7.23 -15.65
N ARG A 68 4.88 -6.38 -15.04
CA ARG A 68 5.30 -5.36 -14.08
C ARG A 68 4.41 -5.46 -12.86
N PRO A 69 4.73 -6.33 -11.89
CA PRO A 69 3.89 -6.57 -10.71
C PRO A 69 3.99 -5.44 -9.68
N PHE A 70 3.83 -4.20 -10.13
CA PHE A 70 4.06 -2.97 -9.37
C PHE A 70 3.28 -2.88 -8.06
N VAL A 71 2.10 -3.49 -7.97
CA VAL A 71 1.32 -3.50 -6.72
C VAL A 71 2.01 -4.38 -5.68
N THR A 72 2.56 -5.53 -6.10
CA THR A 72 3.29 -6.45 -5.22
C THR A 72 4.63 -5.84 -4.79
N ASP A 73 5.37 -5.26 -5.74
CA ASP A 73 6.70 -4.72 -5.48
C ASP A 73 6.61 -3.46 -4.63
N ALA A 74 5.70 -2.53 -4.94
CA ALA A 74 5.42 -1.37 -4.09
C ALA A 74 4.89 -1.80 -2.70
N GLY A 75 4.15 -2.91 -2.64
CA GLY A 75 3.70 -3.49 -1.38
C GLY A 75 4.84 -4.01 -0.51
N ARG A 76 5.89 -4.58 -1.10
CA ARG A 76 7.11 -5.00 -0.37
C ARG A 76 7.85 -3.78 0.17
N GLU A 77 8.01 -2.74 -0.64
CA GLU A 77 8.64 -1.49 -0.23
C GLU A 77 7.86 -0.81 0.91
N LEU A 78 6.55 -0.70 0.78
CA LEU A 78 5.71 -0.19 1.86
C LEU A 78 5.85 -1.03 3.13
N ASN A 79 5.91 -2.35 3.03
CA ASN A 79 6.07 -3.23 4.19
C ASN A 79 7.42 -3.02 4.90
N ALA A 80 8.49 -2.75 4.16
CA ALA A 80 9.80 -2.45 4.73
C ALA A 80 9.78 -1.17 5.57
N GLN A 81 9.03 -0.16 5.12
CA GLN A 81 8.93 1.15 5.79
C GLN A 81 7.73 1.26 6.74
N LEU A 82 6.85 0.27 6.77
CA LEU A 82 5.57 0.35 7.49
C LEU A 82 5.74 0.58 9.00
N ARG A 83 6.77 0.00 9.61
CA ARG A 83 7.04 0.18 11.04
C ARG A 83 7.34 1.64 11.39
N ALA A 84 8.17 2.30 10.57
CA ALA A 84 8.50 3.71 10.75
C ALA A 84 7.26 4.60 10.54
N LEU A 85 6.50 4.34 9.46
CA LEU A 85 5.26 5.07 9.17
C LEU A 85 4.24 4.94 10.30
N ILE A 86 4.09 3.75 10.87
CA ILE A 86 3.18 3.51 12.00
C ILE A 86 3.67 4.26 13.23
N ALA A 87 4.97 4.21 13.55
CA ALA A 87 5.53 4.92 14.68
C ALA A 87 5.29 6.44 14.60
N GLU A 88 5.40 7.00 13.41
CA GLU A 88 5.14 8.43 13.17
C GLU A 88 3.65 8.81 13.28
N CYS A 89 2.74 7.89 12.93
CA CYS A 89 1.30 8.16 12.88
C CYS A 89 0.53 7.60 14.08
N SER A 90 1.21 6.92 15.04
CA SER A 90 0.57 6.34 16.21
C SER A 90 0.66 7.24 17.43
N TYR A 91 -0.34 7.12 18.29
CA TYR A 91 -0.33 7.72 19.62
C TYR A 91 -0.93 6.76 20.64
N VAL A 92 -0.50 6.91 21.90
CA VAL A 92 -0.90 6.02 22.97
C VAL A 92 -1.88 6.72 23.91
N ARG A 93 -2.97 6.02 24.21
CA ARG A 93 -3.96 6.47 25.18
C ARG A 93 -4.15 5.42 26.26
N LYS A 94 -3.94 5.82 27.52
CA LYS A 94 -4.16 4.97 28.69
C LYS A 94 -5.57 5.20 29.25
N ARG A 95 -6.27 4.13 29.62
CA ARG A 95 -7.53 4.18 30.36
C ARG A 95 -7.48 3.24 31.54
N ASN A 96 -8.12 3.63 32.65
CA ASN A 96 -8.34 2.70 33.75
C ASN A 96 -9.22 1.55 33.27
N THR A 97 -8.80 0.35 33.57
CA THR A 97 -9.59 -0.85 33.22
C THR A 97 -10.65 -1.13 34.27
N LYS A 98 -11.77 -1.68 33.82
CA LYS A 98 -12.79 -2.27 34.72
C LYS A 98 -12.46 -3.74 35.04
N ASN A 99 -11.46 -4.32 34.40
CA ASN A 99 -11.07 -5.71 34.62
C ASN A 99 -10.01 -5.78 35.71
N PRO A 100 -10.30 -6.47 36.86
CA PRO A 100 -9.40 -6.53 38.01
C PRO A 100 -8.08 -7.25 37.71
N ASN A 101 -8.00 -8.01 36.63
CA ASN A 101 -6.78 -8.73 36.22
C ASN A 101 -5.74 -7.84 35.54
N TYR A 102 -6.05 -6.57 35.28
CA TYR A 102 -5.14 -5.65 34.58
C TYR A 102 -5.01 -4.33 35.31
N VAL A 103 -3.82 -3.74 35.24
CA VAL A 103 -3.53 -2.41 35.79
C VAL A 103 -4.22 -1.31 35.02
N ALA A 104 -4.19 -1.39 33.68
CA ALA A 104 -4.86 -0.45 32.80
C ALA A 104 -5.02 -1.00 31.37
N ASP A 105 -5.92 -0.37 30.63
CA ASP A 105 -6.05 -0.55 29.18
C ASP A 105 -5.18 0.47 28.44
N ILE A 106 -4.35 -0.02 27.53
CA ILE A 106 -3.49 0.77 26.67
C ILE A 106 -4.04 0.67 25.24
N TYR A 107 -4.45 1.80 24.69
CA TYR A 107 -4.93 1.90 23.31
C TYR A 107 -3.82 2.50 22.46
N ILE A 108 -3.47 1.82 21.38
CA ILE A 108 -2.57 2.34 20.34
C ILE A 108 -3.45 2.77 19.18
N ASP A 109 -3.75 4.05 19.15
CA ASP A 109 -4.57 4.66 18.11
C ASP A 109 -3.67 5.19 16.97
N PHE A 110 -4.25 5.42 15.79
CA PHE A 110 -3.54 5.84 14.59
C PHE A 110 -4.25 7.02 13.94
N ASP A 111 -3.48 7.99 13.49
CA ASP A 111 -3.95 8.96 12.51
C ASP A 111 -4.03 8.27 11.15
N ALA A 112 -5.22 7.76 10.84
CA ALA A 112 -5.46 6.97 9.65
C ALA A 112 -5.28 7.76 8.37
N ASP A 113 -5.64 9.03 8.36
CA ASP A 113 -5.57 9.89 7.17
C ASP A 113 -4.12 10.23 6.84
N THR A 114 -3.33 10.61 7.84
CA THR A 114 -1.90 10.84 7.68
C THR A 114 -1.18 9.57 7.24
N LEU A 115 -1.49 8.41 7.84
CA LEU A 115 -0.89 7.14 7.45
C LEU A 115 -1.24 6.75 6.01
N CYS A 116 -2.50 6.91 5.60
CA CYS A 116 -2.94 6.64 4.22
C CYS A 116 -2.25 7.58 3.23
N THR A 117 -2.12 8.85 3.55
CA THR A 117 -1.45 9.85 2.72
C THR A 117 0.03 9.51 2.53
N LYS A 118 0.75 9.24 3.61
CA LYS A 118 2.17 8.84 3.56
C LYS A 118 2.38 7.53 2.81
N ALA A 119 1.57 6.51 3.07
CA ALA A 119 1.64 5.23 2.37
C ALA A 119 1.34 5.39 0.86
N THR A 120 0.37 6.20 0.50
CA THR A 120 0.04 6.51 -0.91
C THR A 120 1.19 7.23 -1.59
N ALA A 121 1.78 8.24 -0.94
CA ALA A 121 2.91 9.00 -1.47
C ALA A 121 4.13 8.10 -1.69
N LEU A 122 4.45 7.23 -0.73
CA LEU A 122 5.55 6.28 -0.84
C LEU A 122 5.40 5.38 -2.08
N ILE A 123 4.21 4.80 -2.28
CA ILE A 123 3.95 3.93 -3.41
C ILE A 123 4.06 4.67 -4.74
N LYS A 124 3.49 5.88 -4.82
CA LYS A 124 3.55 6.72 -6.02
C LYS A 124 5.00 7.10 -6.33
N ASN A 125 5.75 7.55 -5.34
CA ASN A 125 7.17 7.90 -5.49
C ASN A 125 8.01 6.71 -5.92
N TRP A 126 7.75 5.53 -5.39
CA TRP A 126 8.43 4.31 -5.79
C TRP A 126 8.17 3.97 -7.27
N ILE A 127 6.92 4.10 -7.75
CA ILE A 127 6.57 3.84 -9.16
C ILE A 127 7.24 4.86 -10.08
N VAL A 128 7.20 6.15 -9.76
CA VAL A 128 7.80 7.21 -10.59
C VAL A 128 9.33 7.26 -10.44
N GLY A 129 9.88 6.65 -9.40
CA GLY A 129 11.32 6.49 -9.19
C GLY A 129 12.05 5.64 -10.22
N GLY A 130 11.30 5.02 -11.15
CA GLY A 130 11.88 4.39 -12.33
C GLY A 130 12.40 2.97 -12.12
N TYR A 131 11.97 2.26 -11.08
CA TYR A 131 12.36 0.86 -10.84
C TYR A 131 12.24 0.00 -12.11
N TYR A 132 11.15 0.14 -12.87
CA TYR A 132 10.93 -0.62 -14.10
C TYR A 132 11.72 -0.14 -15.31
N CYS A 133 12.40 0.98 -15.25
CA CYS A 133 13.30 1.41 -16.31
C CYS A 133 14.44 0.42 -16.53
N ALA A 134 14.91 -0.21 -15.44
CA ALA A 134 15.98 -1.19 -15.49
C ALA A 134 15.48 -2.63 -15.67
N VAL A 135 14.44 -3.03 -14.93
CA VAL A 135 14.02 -4.46 -14.85
C VAL A 135 12.99 -4.87 -15.90
N ALA A 136 12.18 -3.95 -16.37
CA ALA A 136 11.16 -4.19 -17.40
C ALA A 136 10.88 -2.90 -18.18
N PRO A 137 11.85 -2.40 -18.99
CA PRO A 137 11.75 -1.14 -19.69
C PRO A 137 10.60 -1.10 -20.69
N ASN A 138 10.28 0.08 -21.20
CA ASN A 138 9.40 0.20 -22.34
C ASN A 138 10.13 -0.27 -23.62
N ALA A 139 9.37 -0.77 -24.59
CA ALA A 139 9.90 -1.02 -25.93
C ALA A 139 10.32 0.30 -26.58
N ASP A 140 11.33 0.26 -27.46
CA ASP A 140 11.89 1.45 -28.12
C ASP A 140 10.83 2.30 -28.83
N LYS A 141 9.89 1.66 -29.52
CA LYS A 141 8.75 2.35 -30.15
C LYS A 141 7.88 3.10 -29.14
N THR A 142 7.70 2.53 -27.93
CA THR A 142 6.96 3.19 -26.85
C THR A 142 7.74 4.39 -26.31
N ILE A 143 9.07 4.26 -26.18
CA ILE A 143 9.95 5.34 -25.75
C ILE A 143 9.92 6.48 -26.76
N GLN A 144 10.03 6.17 -28.04
CA GLN A 144 9.95 7.16 -29.15
C GLN A 144 8.61 7.91 -29.09
N ASN A 145 7.49 7.21 -28.96
CA ASN A 145 6.16 7.82 -28.91
C ASN A 145 5.93 8.69 -27.67
N LYS A 146 6.49 8.30 -26.53
CA LYS A 146 6.32 9.00 -25.24
C LYS A 146 7.35 10.12 -25.02
N GLY A 147 8.51 10.03 -25.68
CA GLY A 147 9.65 10.91 -25.45
C GLY A 147 10.46 10.58 -24.18
N PHE A 148 10.10 9.54 -23.44
CA PHE A 148 10.80 9.13 -22.21
C PHE A 148 10.60 7.64 -21.88
N ASN A 149 11.57 7.07 -21.16
CA ASN A 149 11.48 5.67 -20.67
C ASN A 149 11.09 5.63 -19.20
N LEU A 150 9.82 5.83 -18.90
CA LEU A 150 9.27 5.63 -17.57
C LEU A 150 8.06 4.69 -17.67
N PRO A 151 8.26 3.37 -17.47
CA PRO A 151 7.16 2.41 -17.45
C PRO A 151 6.10 2.78 -16.40
N LEU A 152 4.85 2.37 -16.64
CA LEU A 152 3.68 2.66 -15.80
C LEU A 152 3.25 4.14 -15.77
N VAL A 153 4.05 5.05 -16.32
CA VAL A 153 3.73 6.47 -16.44
C VAL A 153 3.63 6.84 -17.92
N GLU A 154 2.45 7.29 -18.32
CA GLU A 154 2.20 7.89 -19.63
C GLU A 154 1.53 9.24 -19.42
N THR A 155 0.30 9.23 -18.94
CA THR A 155 -0.48 10.43 -18.58
C THR A 155 -0.51 10.67 -17.07
N GLY A 156 0.13 9.80 -16.27
CA GLY A 156 0.04 9.81 -14.81
C GLY A 156 -1.28 9.24 -14.25
N GLN A 157 -2.24 8.92 -15.09
CA GLN A 157 -3.58 8.47 -14.63
C GLN A 157 -3.51 7.21 -13.75
N LEU A 158 -2.68 6.22 -14.14
CA LEU A 158 -2.50 5.00 -13.32
C LEU A 158 -1.94 5.34 -11.94
N VAL A 159 -0.86 6.11 -11.89
CA VAL A 159 -0.21 6.50 -10.62
C VAL A 159 -1.18 7.31 -9.76
N ASN A 160 -1.91 8.25 -10.36
CA ASN A 160 -2.88 9.08 -9.64
C ASN A 160 -4.10 8.28 -9.15
N SER A 161 -4.43 7.16 -9.79
CA SER A 161 -5.52 6.29 -9.35
C SER A 161 -5.18 5.39 -8.16
N ILE A 162 -3.89 5.26 -7.81
CA ILE A 162 -3.46 4.44 -6.68
C ILE A 162 -3.71 5.18 -5.37
N SER A 163 -4.25 4.45 -4.40
CA SER A 163 -4.51 4.95 -3.05
C SER A 163 -4.29 3.87 -2.01
N ALA A 164 -4.13 4.29 -0.76
CA ALA A 164 -4.06 3.40 0.39
C ALA A 164 -5.22 3.67 1.36
N LYS A 165 -5.61 2.67 2.12
CA LYS A 165 -6.53 2.83 3.24
C LYS A 165 -6.16 1.92 4.40
N VAL A 166 -6.37 2.41 5.61
CA VAL A 166 -6.25 1.62 6.82
C VAL A 166 -7.46 0.70 6.96
N VAL A 167 -7.22 -0.53 7.33
CA VAL A 167 -8.26 -1.51 7.63
C VAL A 167 -8.28 -1.72 9.14
N PHE A 168 -9.34 -1.26 9.77
CA PHE A 168 -9.58 -1.47 11.19
C PHE A 168 -10.25 -2.81 11.46
N GLY A 169 -10.11 -3.31 12.66
CA GLY A 169 -10.79 -4.50 13.13
C GLY A 169 -10.87 -4.53 14.64
N ARG A 170 -11.87 -5.20 15.19
CA ARG A 170 -11.95 -5.42 16.63
C ARG A 170 -10.85 -6.42 17.03
N GLY A 171 -9.99 -6.04 17.96
CA GLY A 171 -8.94 -6.88 18.54
C GLY A 171 -8.43 -6.28 19.84
N ALA A 172 -8.40 -7.10 20.90
CA ALA A 172 -7.59 -6.91 22.10
C ALA A 172 -6.51 -7.98 22.07
N TYR A 173 -5.30 -7.64 22.50
CA TYR A 173 -4.16 -8.55 22.66
C TYR A 173 -3.72 -8.56 24.10
#